data_b817bdabd2d6fae43b9570d1a7210099
#
_entry.id   b817bdabd2d6fae43b9570d1a7210099
#
_cell.length_a   1.000
_cell.length_b   1.000
_cell.length_c   1.000
_cell.angle_alpha   90.00
_cell.angle_beta   90.00
_cell.angle_gamma   90.00
#
_symmetry.space_group_name_H-M   'P 1'
#
loop_
_entity.id
_entity.type
_entity.pdbx_description
1 polymer ?
#
loop_
_entity_poly.entity_id
_entity_poly.type
_entity_poly.pdbx_seq_one_letter_code
_entity_poly.pdbx_strand_id
1 'polypeptide(L)'
;MELCRNIHQIRIDFQVTETVSRYVFIYLITGKNCYLIDTGTAGSEHQIAAYMTAIGRSIREIKAILLTHSHPDHMGGAAAVQRASGCNIYASCREQTWIENIDIQFRVRPVPNFYKLLKEPAAVDHPLKDGEQICLEPGLTSISLETPGHSPGSLTYLFSEKHILFTGDAIPARDDFPIFSDLPKSLSSLHKLSSLPDILTCCPAWDRVYRREEMSSRIRQAEALLRSLDSCIQTALGRADLKPGEEKLNYICGSMGWNPAFINPLLKKALLHQCSALRNIQR
;
A
#
# COMPACT_ATOMS: atom_id res chain seq x y z
N MET A 1 3.31 18.37 -5.49
CA MET A 1 4.44 19.23 -4.97
C MET A 1 5.74 18.51 -5.27
N GLU A 2 6.78 19.19 -5.69
CA GLU A 2 8.11 18.58 -5.86
C GLU A 2 8.77 18.39 -4.49
N LEU A 3 9.19 17.15 -4.19
CA LEU A 3 9.86 16.78 -2.92
C LEU A 3 11.37 16.99 -2.96
N CYS A 4 11.96 16.62 -4.08
CA CYS A 4 13.34 16.84 -4.44
C CYS A 4 13.43 16.79 -5.97
N ARG A 5 14.58 17.11 -6.53
CA ARG A 5 14.75 17.20 -7.99
C ARG A 5 14.17 15.98 -8.71
N ASN A 6 13.17 16.22 -9.54
CA ASN A 6 12.50 15.23 -10.39
C ASN A 6 11.65 14.18 -9.66
N ILE A 7 11.31 14.39 -8.39
CA ILE A 7 10.39 13.53 -7.62
C ILE A 7 9.24 14.39 -7.12
N HIS A 8 8.05 14.06 -7.54
CA HIS A 8 6.84 14.81 -7.19
C HIS A 8 5.88 13.91 -6.42
N GLN A 9 5.28 14.45 -5.38
CA GLN A 9 4.17 13.85 -4.65
C GLN A 9 2.87 14.47 -5.15
N ILE A 10 1.92 13.64 -5.51
CA ILE A 10 0.57 14.05 -5.94
C ILE A 10 -0.40 13.46 -4.93
N ARG A 11 -1.22 14.30 -4.34
CA ARG A 11 -2.30 13.89 -3.45
C ARG A 11 -3.56 13.63 -4.26
N ILE A 12 -4.13 12.45 -4.10
CA ILE A 12 -5.41 12.05 -4.70
C ILE A 12 -6.44 11.94 -3.59
N ASP A 13 -7.38 12.88 -3.57
CA ASP A 13 -8.51 12.84 -2.63
C ASP A 13 -9.66 12.03 -3.24
N PHE A 14 -10.30 11.19 -2.44
CA PHE A 14 -11.40 10.34 -2.88
C PHE A 14 -12.43 10.08 -1.80
N GLN A 15 -13.65 9.70 -2.20
CA GLN A 15 -14.76 9.34 -1.31
C GLN A 15 -14.85 7.83 -1.15
N VAL A 16 -14.69 7.34 0.09
CA VAL A 16 -14.92 5.93 0.43
C VAL A 16 -16.42 5.66 0.61
N THR A 17 -17.13 6.58 1.27
CA THR A 17 -18.60 6.57 1.41
C THR A 17 -19.10 8.02 1.23
N GLU A 18 -20.40 8.24 1.31
CA GLU A 18 -20.98 9.60 1.24
C GLU A 18 -20.44 10.54 2.34
N THR A 19 -20.03 9.98 3.47
CA THR A 19 -19.60 10.74 4.65
C THR A 19 -18.10 10.59 4.97
N VAL A 20 -17.39 9.69 4.29
CA VAL A 20 -15.97 9.40 4.57
C VAL A 20 -15.11 9.74 3.36
N SER A 21 -14.37 10.82 3.48
CA SER A 21 -13.31 11.21 2.54
C SER A 21 -11.96 10.67 3.01
N ARG A 22 -11.15 10.24 2.05
CA ARG A 22 -9.75 9.81 2.27
C ARG A 22 -8.88 10.46 1.19
N TYR A 23 -7.57 10.29 1.34
CA TYR A 23 -6.60 10.63 0.30
C TYR A 23 -5.58 9.49 0.17
N VAL A 24 -4.82 9.50 -0.89
CA VAL A 24 -3.62 8.67 -1.04
C VAL A 24 -2.55 9.51 -1.75
N PHE A 25 -1.30 9.29 -1.44
CA PHE A 25 -0.19 9.86 -2.19
C PHE A 25 0.28 8.88 -3.26
N ILE A 26 0.39 9.38 -4.47
CA ILE A 26 1.11 8.75 -5.57
C ILE A 26 2.34 9.59 -5.88
N TYR A 27 3.31 9.00 -6.58
CA TYR A 27 4.54 9.71 -6.88
C TYR A 27 4.82 9.71 -8.38
N LEU A 28 5.24 10.86 -8.89
CA LEU A 28 5.68 11.03 -10.27
C LEU A 28 7.20 11.28 -10.26
N ILE A 29 7.90 10.46 -11.03
CA ILE A 29 9.34 10.61 -11.25
C ILE A 29 9.51 11.16 -12.66
N THR A 30 10.16 12.30 -12.79
CA THR A 30 10.44 12.96 -14.07
C THR A 30 11.91 12.81 -14.44
N GLY A 31 12.16 12.37 -15.65
CA GLY A 31 13.47 12.25 -16.26
C GLY A 31 13.38 12.65 -17.73
N LYS A 32 14.04 11.92 -18.62
CA LYS A 32 13.76 12.01 -20.05
C LYS A 32 12.30 11.70 -20.32
N ASN A 33 11.78 10.66 -19.69
CA ASN A 33 10.37 10.29 -19.66
C ASN A 33 9.79 10.50 -18.24
N CYS A 34 8.55 10.05 -18.04
CA CYS A 34 7.86 10.10 -16.75
C CYS A 34 7.48 8.69 -16.28
N TYR A 35 7.46 8.49 -14.95
CA TYR A 35 7.17 7.22 -14.31
C TYR A 35 6.29 7.46 -13.10
N LEU A 36 5.31 6.59 -12.86
CA LEU A 36 4.43 6.68 -11.71
C LEU A 36 4.70 5.56 -10.72
N ILE A 37 4.65 5.88 -9.44
CA ILE A 37 4.47 4.92 -8.35
C ILE A 37 3.02 5.06 -7.91
N ASP A 38 2.22 4.05 -8.16
CA ASP A 38 0.77 4.00 -8.01
C ASP A 38 0.02 5.05 -8.86
N THR A 39 -1.30 4.99 -8.86
CA THR A 39 -2.15 5.81 -9.73
C THR A 39 -3.37 6.39 -9.04
N GLY A 40 -3.58 6.10 -7.75
CA GLY A 40 -4.79 6.52 -7.06
C GLY A 40 -6.04 5.70 -7.46
N THR A 41 -7.21 6.27 -7.24
CA THR A 41 -8.51 5.67 -7.57
C THR A 41 -8.90 5.92 -9.02
N ALA A 42 -9.97 5.26 -9.49
CA ALA A 42 -10.56 5.54 -10.81
C ALA A 42 -10.95 7.02 -10.94
N GLY A 43 -10.55 7.66 -12.04
CA GLY A 43 -10.73 9.09 -12.31
C GLY A 43 -9.52 9.94 -11.93
N SER A 44 -8.54 9.40 -11.21
CA SER A 44 -7.32 10.15 -10.84
C SER A 44 -6.40 10.45 -12.03
N GLU A 45 -6.56 9.76 -13.16
CA GLU A 45 -5.83 10.07 -14.40
C GLU A 45 -6.02 11.53 -14.84
N HIS A 46 -7.16 12.13 -14.53
CA HIS A 46 -7.41 13.55 -14.82
C HIS A 46 -6.57 14.46 -13.92
N GLN A 47 -6.45 14.13 -12.63
CA GLN A 47 -5.61 14.89 -11.68
C GLN A 47 -4.12 14.73 -12.03
N ILE A 48 -3.71 13.52 -12.41
CA ILE A 48 -2.34 13.24 -12.88
C ILE A 48 -2.02 14.07 -14.12
N ALA A 49 -2.90 14.05 -15.13
CA ALA A 49 -2.72 14.81 -16.36
C ALA A 49 -2.68 16.33 -16.10
N ALA A 50 -3.56 16.85 -15.25
CA ALA A 50 -3.57 18.27 -14.85
C ALA A 50 -2.28 18.66 -14.13
N TYR A 51 -1.81 17.83 -13.19
CA TYR A 51 -0.54 18.06 -12.50
C TYR A 51 0.64 18.07 -13.47
N MET A 52 0.72 17.07 -14.37
CA MET A 52 1.79 16.98 -15.37
C MET A 52 1.78 18.19 -16.30
N THR A 53 0.60 18.64 -16.76
CA THR A 53 0.48 19.87 -17.55
C THR A 53 1.01 21.09 -16.81
N ALA A 54 0.69 21.22 -15.52
CA ALA A 54 1.15 22.34 -14.70
C ALA A 54 2.68 22.41 -14.52
N ILE A 55 3.37 21.28 -14.65
CA ILE A 55 4.85 21.22 -14.62
C ILE A 55 5.47 21.14 -16.04
N GLY A 56 4.69 21.43 -17.09
CA GLY A 56 5.16 21.43 -18.47
C GLY A 56 5.38 20.04 -19.08
N ARG A 57 4.71 19.00 -18.55
CA ARG A 57 4.81 17.62 -19.01
C ARG A 57 3.44 17.11 -19.50
N SER A 58 3.42 15.98 -20.16
CA SER A 58 2.21 15.34 -20.69
C SER A 58 2.03 13.93 -20.15
N ILE A 59 0.79 13.52 -19.92
CA ILE A 59 0.48 12.13 -19.53
C ILE A 59 1.02 11.10 -20.54
N ARG A 60 1.18 11.49 -21.83
CA ARG A 60 1.76 10.65 -22.87
C ARG A 60 3.25 10.34 -22.69
N GLU A 61 3.91 11.10 -21.83
CA GLU A 61 5.33 10.88 -21.50
C GLU A 61 5.52 9.81 -20.42
N ILE A 62 4.45 9.34 -19.80
CA ILE A 62 4.52 8.22 -18.84
C ILE A 62 4.87 6.95 -19.62
N LYS A 63 5.96 6.28 -19.21
CA LYS A 63 6.47 5.05 -19.83
C LYS A 63 6.31 3.83 -18.93
N ALA A 64 6.20 4.04 -17.61
CA ALA A 64 5.90 2.96 -16.70
C ALA A 64 5.05 3.43 -15.52
N ILE A 65 4.21 2.52 -15.04
CA ILE A 65 3.55 2.54 -13.74
C ILE A 65 4.15 1.40 -12.93
N LEU A 66 4.62 1.71 -11.72
CA LEU A 66 5.09 0.73 -10.74
C LEU A 66 4.03 0.66 -9.64
N LEU A 67 3.22 -0.38 -9.63
CA LEU A 67 2.19 -0.57 -8.62
C LEU A 67 2.79 -1.19 -7.36
N THR A 68 2.58 -0.54 -6.22
CA THR A 68 3.00 -1.09 -4.94
C THR A 68 2.15 -2.29 -4.53
N HIS A 69 0.87 -2.24 -4.83
CA HIS A 69 -0.07 -3.34 -4.61
C HIS A 69 -1.41 -3.09 -5.33
N SER A 70 -2.31 -4.06 -5.27
CA SER A 70 -3.54 -4.07 -6.09
C SER A 70 -4.74 -3.36 -5.48
N HIS A 71 -4.65 -2.70 -4.31
CA HIS A 71 -5.82 -2.05 -3.72
C HIS A 71 -6.37 -0.92 -4.60
N PRO A 72 -7.72 -0.68 -4.55
CA PRO A 72 -8.39 0.25 -5.46
C PRO A 72 -7.84 1.69 -5.45
N ASP A 73 -7.35 2.14 -4.32
CA ASP A 73 -6.78 3.47 -4.12
C ASP A 73 -5.32 3.60 -4.59
N HIS A 74 -4.73 2.51 -5.07
CA HIS A 74 -3.38 2.47 -5.65
C HIS A 74 -3.41 2.20 -7.16
N MET A 75 -4.27 1.27 -7.60
CA MET A 75 -4.32 0.87 -9.00
C MET A 75 -5.51 1.41 -9.80
N GLY A 76 -6.45 2.13 -9.15
CA GLY A 76 -7.72 2.50 -9.76
C GLY A 76 -7.62 3.36 -11.02
N GLY A 77 -6.57 4.17 -11.16
CA GLY A 77 -6.28 4.96 -12.35
C GLY A 77 -5.41 4.25 -13.40
N ALA A 78 -4.86 3.06 -13.09
CA ALA A 78 -3.81 2.43 -13.90
C ALA A 78 -4.23 2.15 -15.34
N ALA A 79 -5.38 1.53 -15.56
CA ALA A 79 -5.87 1.22 -16.90
C ALA A 79 -6.13 2.48 -17.75
N ALA A 80 -6.65 3.55 -17.13
CA ALA A 80 -6.90 4.82 -17.83
C ALA A 80 -5.58 5.52 -18.20
N VAL A 81 -4.60 5.54 -17.30
CA VAL A 81 -3.25 6.06 -17.59
C VAL A 81 -2.57 5.22 -18.67
N GLN A 82 -2.64 3.90 -18.60
CA GLN A 82 -2.07 2.99 -19.61
C GLN A 82 -2.66 3.27 -21.00
N ARG A 83 -3.98 3.44 -21.12
CA ARG A 83 -4.62 3.79 -22.40
C ARG A 83 -4.18 5.17 -22.92
N ALA A 84 -4.01 6.14 -22.03
CA ALA A 84 -3.65 7.50 -22.43
C ALA A 84 -2.18 7.64 -22.86
N SER A 85 -1.28 6.82 -22.31
CA SER A 85 0.18 6.95 -22.51
C SER A 85 0.81 5.82 -23.28
N GLY A 86 0.19 4.63 -23.30
CA GLY A 86 0.79 3.40 -23.82
C GLY A 86 1.92 2.88 -22.92
N CYS A 87 1.90 3.21 -21.62
CA CYS A 87 2.94 2.80 -20.68
C CYS A 87 2.82 1.32 -20.27
N ASN A 88 3.93 0.74 -19.82
CA ASN A 88 3.96 -0.57 -19.23
C ASN A 88 3.57 -0.52 -17.75
N ILE A 89 2.91 -1.57 -17.25
CA ILE A 89 2.59 -1.75 -15.83
C ILE A 89 3.48 -2.84 -15.23
N TYR A 90 4.20 -2.46 -14.19
CA TYR A 90 5.01 -3.32 -13.34
C TYR A 90 4.26 -3.56 -12.03
N ALA A 91 4.09 -4.81 -11.63
CA ALA A 91 3.39 -5.16 -10.39
C ALA A 91 3.87 -6.51 -9.85
N SER A 92 3.57 -6.81 -8.60
CA SER A 92 3.88 -8.11 -8.01
C SER A 92 3.20 -9.26 -8.77
N CYS A 93 3.96 -10.29 -9.11
CA CYS A 93 3.41 -11.53 -9.68
C CYS A 93 2.38 -12.20 -8.75
N ARG A 94 2.44 -11.93 -7.44
CA ARG A 94 1.49 -12.47 -6.45
C ARG A 94 0.13 -11.79 -6.48
N GLU A 95 0.02 -10.58 -7.06
CA GLU A 95 -1.23 -9.82 -7.15
C GLU A 95 -1.71 -9.64 -8.59
N GLN A 96 -0.98 -10.15 -9.56
CA GLN A 96 -1.34 -10.05 -10.98
C GLN A 96 -2.80 -10.47 -11.23
N THR A 97 -3.22 -11.61 -10.69
CA THR A 97 -4.60 -12.10 -10.85
C THR A 97 -5.65 -11.11 -10.31
N TRP A 98 -5.33 -10.38 -9.24
CA TRP A 98 -6.25 -9.39 -8.69
C TRP A 98 -6.28 -8.09 -9.52
N ILE A 99 -5.16 -7.73 -10.10
CA ILE A 99 -5.03 -6.55 -10.98
C ILE A 99 -5.76 -6.79 -12.30
N GLU A 100 -5.60 -7.99 -12.87
CA GLU A 100 -6.19 -8.37 -14.15
C GLU A 100 -7.63 -8.87 -14.04
N ASN A 101 -8.11 -9.14 -12.83
CA ASN A 101 -9.49 -9.52 -12.56
C ASN A 101 -10.00 -8.93 -11.24
N ILE A 102 -10.61 -7.77 -11.34
CA ILE A 102 -11.10 -7.00 -10.19
C ILE A 102 -12.24 -7.70 -9.44
N ASP A 103 -13.00 -8.59 -10.08
CA ASP A 103 -14.07 -9.35 -9.43
C ASP A 103 -13.50 -10.42 -8.49
N ILE A 104 -12.35 -11.01 -8.81
CA ILE A 104 -11.63 -11.90 -7.90
C ILE A 104 -11.16 -11.12 -6.69
N GLN A 105 -10.57 -9.94 -6.89
CA GLN A 105 -10.15 -9.08 -5.79
C GLN A 105 -11.34 -8.70 -4.90
N PHE A 106 -12.47 -8.27 -5.49
CA PHE A 106 -13.67 -7.89 -4.74
C PHE A 106 -14.20 -9.05 -3.87
N ARG A 107 -14.24 -10.27 -4.40
CA ARG A 107 -14.68 -11.45 -3.63
C ARG A 107 -13.82 -11.71 -2.40
N VAL A 108 -12.51 -11.54 -2.53
CA VAL A 108 -11.58 -11.76 -1.42
C VAL A 108 -11.58 -10.58 -0.45
N ARG A 109 -11.61 -9.36 -0.98
CA ARG A 109 -11.49 -8.10 -0.21
C ARG A 109 -12.59 -7.11 -0.59
N PRO A 110 -13.84 -7.35 -0.23
CA PRO A 110 -14.92 -6.39 -0.48
C PRO A 110 -14.69 -5.13 0.38
N VAL A 111 -14.71 -3.98 -0.27
CA VAL A 111 -14.68 -2.67 0.39
C VAL A 111 -15.85 -1.81 -0.11
N PRO A 112 -16.34 -0.84 0.69
CA PRO A 112 -17.39 0.05 0.24
C PRO A 112 -17.00 0.77 -1.06
N ASN A 113 -17.94 0.90 -1.97
CA ASN A 113 -17.76 1.57 -3.26
C ASN A 113 -16.61 1.01 -4.13
N PHE A 114 -16.25 -0.27 -3.96
CA PHE A 114 -15.14 -0.90 -4.67
C PHE A 114 -15.12 -0.56 -6.16
N TYR A 115 -16.23 -0.79 -6.88
CA TYR A 115 -16.32 -0.53 -8.33
C TYR A 115 -16.41 0.96 -8.72
N LYS A 116 -16.59 1.86 -7.73
CA LYS A 116 -16.41 3.31 -7.96
C LYS A 116 -14.94 3.70 -7.87
N LEU A 117 -14.20 3.05 -6.96
CA LEU A 117 -12.78 3.29 -6.74
C LEU A 117 -11.89 2.58 -7.76
N LEU A 118 -12.36 1.44 -8.29
CA LEU A 118 -11.67 0.60 -9.27
C LEU A 118 -12.67 0.13 -10.32
N LYS A 119 -12.74 0.82 -11.45
CA LYS A 119 -13.76 0.58 -12.48
C LYS A 119 -13.42 -0.55 -13.43
N GLU A 120 -12.15 -0.80 -13.67
CA GLU A 120 -11.68 -1.72 -14.70
C GLU A 120 -10.34 -2.36 -14.32
N PRO A 121 -10.07 -3.58 -14.79
CA PRO A 121 -8.79 -4.23 -14.62
C PRO A 121 -7.70 -3.53 -15.43
N ALA A 122 -6.44 -3.75 -15.06
CA ALA A 122 -5.28 -3.30 -15.82
C ALA A 122 -4.45 -4.52 -16.24
N ALA A 123 -3.81 -4.47 -17.40
CA ALA A 123 -2.91 -5.52 -17.85
C ALA A 123 -1.53 -5.32 -17.22
N VAL A 124 -0.99 -6.35 -16.58
CA VAL A 124 0.36 -6.34 -16.02
C VAL A 124 1.35 -6.79 -17.10
N ASP A 125 2.15 -5.86 -17.59
CA ASP A 125 3.14 -6.17 -18.63
C ASP A 125 4.38 -6.86 -18.06
N HIS A 126 4.76 -6.50 -16.82
CA HIS A 126 5.94 -7.01 -16.14
C HIS A 126 5.62 -7.47 -14.72
N PRO A 127 5.32 -8.76 -14.51
CA PRO A 127 5.15 -9.33 -13.18
C PRO A 127 6.49 -9.44 -12.46
N LEU A 128 6.60 -8.82 -11.29
CA LEU A 128 7.83 -8.68 -10.51
C LEU A 128 7.91 -9.67 -9.35
N LYS A 129 9.14 -10.02 -8.99
CA LYS A 129 9.54 -10.77 -7.78
C LYS A 129 10.46 -9.93 -6.91
N ASP A 130 10.82 -10.46 -5.73
CA ASP A 130 11.76 -9.82 -4.82
C ASP A 130 13.15 -9.64 -5.44
N GLY A 131 13.74 -8.47 -5.29
CA GLY A 131 15.10 -8.15 -5.73
C GLY A 131 15.26 -7.87 -7.23
N GLU A 132 14.18 -7.86 -8.02
CA GLU A 132 14.29 -7.59 -9.45
C GLU A 132 14.64 -6.13 -9.73
N GLN A 133 15.57 -5.92 -10.65
CA GLN A 133 15.96 -4.59 -11.11
C GLN A 133 15.14 -4.15 -12.32
N ILE A 134 14.65 -2.93 -12.25
CA ILE A 134 13.83 -2.28 -13.28
C ILE A 134 14.61 -1.08 -13.82
N CYS A 135 15.24 -1.22 -14.97
CA CYS A 135 15.88 -0.10 -15.65
C CYS A 135 14.81 0.72 -16.38
N LEU A 136 14.42 1.87 -15.83
CA LEU A 136 13.43 2.76 -16.40
C LEU A 136 14.02 3.62 -17.52
N GLU A 137 15.22 4.16 -17.29
CA GLU A 137 16.05 4.86 -18.28
C GLU A 137 17.52 4.88 -17.79
N PRO A 138 18.50 5.22 -18.63
CA PRO A 138 19.90 5.31 -18.20
C PRO A 138 20.09 6.22 -16.97
N GLY A 139 20.63 5.67 -15.88
CA GLY A 139 20.80 6.36 -14.60
C GLY A 139 19.53 6.47 -13.75
N LEU A 140 18.49 5.69 -14.06
CA LEU A 140 17.27 5.58 -13.25
C LEU A 140 16.85 4.12 -13.15
N THR A 141 17.32 3.45 -12.13
CA THR A 141 17.02 2.05 -11.83
C THR A 141 16.25 1.94 -10.53
N SER A 142 15.24 1.10 -10.50
CA SER A 142 14.52 0.70 -9.29
C SER A 142 14.77 -0.77 -8.98
N ILE A 143 14.73 -1.11 -7.71
CA ILE A 143 14.72 -2.50 -7.23
C ILE A 143 13.37 -2.74 -6.58
N SER A 144 12.67 -3.81 -6.99
CA SER A 144 11.45 -4.25 -6.32
C SER A 144 11.81 -5.07 -5.08
N LEU A 145 11.23 -4.72 -3.94
CA LEU A 145 11.41 -5.42 -2.67
C LEU A 145 10.04 -5.96 -2.23
N GLU A 146 9.88 -7.26 -2.08
CA GLU A 146 8.65 -7.80 -1.49
C GLU A 146 8.54 -7.33 -0.03
N THR A 147 7.43 -6.69 0.28
CA THR A 147 7.05 -6.23 1.62
C THR A 147 5.61 -6.65 1.93
N PRO A 148 5.33 -7.97 1.92
CA PRO A 148 4.00 -8.49 2.15
C PRO A 148 3.52 -8.22 3.58
N GLY A 149 2.21 -8.29 3.78
CA GLY A 149 1.58 -8.13 5.09
C GLY A 149 0.39 -7.20 5.05
N HIS A 150 0.52 -6.00 4.48
CA HIS A 150 -0.63 -5.16 4.16
C HIS A 150 -1.50 -5.84 3.08
N SER A 151 -0.89 -6.26 2.00
CA SER A 151 -1.46 -7.18 1.02
C SER A 151 -0.51 -8.35 0.73
N PRO A 152 -0.98 -9.44 0.10
CA PRO A 152 -0.17 -10.65 -0.11
C PRO A 152 1.08 -10.42 -0.95
N GLY A 153 1.05 -9.48 -1.88
CA GLY A 153 2.12 -9.21 -2.83
C GLY A 153 2.59 -7.75 -2.80
N SER A 154 2.42 -7.03 -1.69
CA SER A 154 2.92 -5.65 -1.58
C SER A 154 4.39 -5.56 -1.94
N LEU A 155 4.72 -4.54 -2.74
CA LEU A 155 6.09 -4.18 -3.14
C LEU A 155 6.46 -2.81 -2.59
N THR A 156 7.73 -2.69 -2.26
CA THR A 156 8.41 -1.43 -2.02
C THR A 156 9.41 -1.21 -3.15
N TYR A 157 9.52 -0.01 -3.67
CA TYR A 157 10.48 0.33 -4.74
C TYR A 157 11.63 1.14 -4.20
N LEU A 158 12.85 0.60 -4.35
CA LEU A 158 14.09 1.24 -3.95
C LEU A 158 14.79 1.84 -5.16
N PHE A 159 15.03 3.15 -5.14
CA PHE A 159 15.88 3.87 -6.08
C PHE A 159 17.22 4.18 -5.41
N SER A 160 18.16 3.25 -5.51
CA SER A 160 19.43 3.30 -4.78
C SER A 160 20.24 4.54 -5.12
N GLU A 161 20.34 4.90 -6.40
CA GLU A 161 21.09 6.09 -6.85
C GLU A 161 20.51 7.41 -6.32
N LYS A 162 19.25 7.40 -5.90
CA LYS A 162 18.56 8.56 -5.32
C LYS A 162 18.41 8.47 -3.81
N HIS A 163 18.74 7.32 -3.21
CA HIS A 163 18.54 7.04 -1.79
C HIS A 163 17.06 7.19 -1.35
N ILE A 164 16.11 6.82 -2.24
CA ILE A 164 14.67 7.00 -2.05
C ILE A 164 13.97 5.65 -2.06
N LEU A 165 13.02 5.53 -1.14
CA LEU A 165 12.18 4.34 -0.96
C LEU A 165 10.71 4.72 -1.07
N PHE A 166 9.95 4.04 -1.94
CA PHE A 166 8.51 4.17 -2.07
C PHE A 166 7.87 2.91 -1.48
N THR A 167 7.20 3.04 -0.34
CA THR A 167 6.78 1.89 0.46
C THR A 167 5.33 1.49 0.28
N GLY A 168 4.54 2.27 -0.50
CA GLY A 168 3.10 2.07 -0.49
C GLY A 168 2.56 2.07 0.93
N ASP A 169 1.84 1.00 1.27
CA ASP A 169 1.18 0.81 2.58
C ASP A 169 1.95 -0.12 3.53
N ALA A 170 3.21 -0.46 3.20
CA ALA A 170 4.00 -1.38 4.02
C ALA A 170 4.28 -0.83 5.44
N ILE A 171 4.29 0.50 5.61
CA ILE A 171 4.38 1.16 6.92
C ILE A 171 3.00 1.70 7.29
N PRO A 172 2.30 1.15 8.29
CA PRO A 172 1.00 1.66 8.75
C PRO A 172 1.03 3.17 9.02
N ALA A 173 0.00 3.90 8.65
CA ALA A 173 -0.11 5.33 8.93
C ALA A 173 -0.13 5.61 10.44
N ARG A 174 0.31 6.82 10.86
CA ARG A 174 0.52 7.15 12.26
C ARG A 174 -0.77 7.10 13.08
N ASP A 175 -1.77 7.80 12.64
CA ASP A 175 -3.00 8.07 13.42
C ASP A 175 -4.20 7.31 12.81
N ASP A 176 -3.94 6.12 12.24
CA ASP A 176 -4.95 5.27 11.63
C ASP A 176 -4.84 3.83 12.12
N PHE A 177 -5.90 3.07 11.93
CA PHE A 177 -5.88 1.65 12.23
C PHE A 177 -4.96 0.91 11.27
N PRO A 178 -4.11 0.00 11.76
CA PRO A 178 -3.26 -0.80 10.89
C PRO A 178 -4.11 -1.76 10.07
N ILE A 179 -4.01 -1.67 8.75
CA ILE A 179 -4.67 -2.61 7.82
C ILE A 179 -3.64 -3.63 7.38
N PHE A 180 -3.94 -4.91 7.58
CA PHE A 180 -3.07 -6.02 7.20
C PHE A 180 -3.89 -7.25 6.77
N SER A 181 -3.31 -8.04 5.91
CA SER A 181 -3.76 -9.39 5.57
C SER A 181 -3.02 -10.46 6.38
N ASP A 182 -1.77 -10.16 6.79
CA ASP A 182 -0.87 -11.08 7.49
C ASP A 182 0.03 -10.26 8.43
N LEU A 183 -0.25 -10.30 9.73
CA LEU A 183 0.46 -9.49 10.72
C LEU A 183 1.92 -9.92 10.91
N PRO A 184 2.27 -11.21 11.02
CA PRO A 184 3.66 -11.67 11.04
C PRO A 184 4.47 -11.19 9.82
N LYS A 185 3.90 -11.25 8.62
CA LYS A 185 4.57 -10.73 7.41
C LYS A 185 4.73 -9.22 7.44
N SER A 186 3.75 -8.47 7.97
CA SER A 186 3.89 -7.02 8.17
C SER A 186 5.09 -6.70 9.07
N LEU A 187 5.25 -7.42 10.19
CA LEU A 187 6.41 -7.26 11.08
C LEU A 187 7.73 -7.59 10.38
N SER A 188 7.78 -8.69 9.61
CA SER A 188 8.97 -9.07 8.84
C SER A 188 9.32 -8.02 7.78
N SER A 189 8.31 -7.44 7.13
CA SER A 189 8.49 -6.37 6.14
C SER A 189 9.03 -5.09 6.77
N LEU A 190 8.51 -4.68 7.94
CA LEU A 190 9.06 -3.54 8.67
C LEU A 190 10.52 -3.77 9.06
N HIS A 191 10.86 -4.97 9.54
CA HIS A 191 12.25 -5.33 9.85
C HIS A 191 13.15 -5.26 8.60
N LYS A 192 12.71 -5.79 7.46
CA LYS A 192 13.41 -5.69 6.17
C LYS A 192 13.66 -4.22 5.81
N LEU A 193 12.64 -3.37 5.88
CA LEU A 193 12.75 -1.94 5.57
C LEU A 193 13.71 -1.20 6.53
N SER A 194 13.71 -1.56 7.82
CA SER A 194 14.59 -0.94 8.82
C SER A 194 16.08 -1.28 8.62
N SER A 195 16.37 -2.40 7.97
CA SER A 195 17.73 -2.88 7.70
C SER A 195 18.32 -2.40 6.39
N LEU A 196 17.54 -1.68 5.56
CA LEU A 196 18.04 -1.15 4.29
C LEU A 196 19.10 -0.05 4.54
N PRO A 197 20.27 -0.16 3.89
CA PRO A 197 21.32 0.85 4.02
C PRO A 197 20.97 2.12 3.23
N ASP A 198 21.52 3.23 3.63
CA ASP A 198 21.63 4.48 2.85
C ASP A 198 20.31 5.10 2.35
N ILE A 199 19.17 4.81 2.98
CA ILE A 199 17.92 5.47 2.67
C ILE A 199 17.91 6.87 3.30
N LEU A 200 17.75 7.91 2.46
CA LEU A 200 17.63 9.30 2.89
C LEU A 200 16.18 9.78 2.94
N THR A 201 15.32 9.22 2.09
CA THR A 201 13.93 9.64 1.97
C THR A 201 13.03 8.43 1.80
N CYS A 202 12.00 8.35 2.63
CA CYS A 202 10.95 7.34 2.55
C CYS A 202 9.63 8.00 2.18
N CYS A 203 8.99 7.49 1.16
CA CYS A 203 7.79 7.99 0.51
C CYS A 203 6.65 6.97 0.66
N PRO A 204 5.92 6.94 1.79
CA PRO A 204 4.74 6.09 1.94
C PRO A 204 3.53 6.68 1.21
N ALA A 205 2.50 5.87 0.98
CA ALA A 205 1.27 6.33 0.34
C ALA A 205 0.35 7.14 1.28
N TRP A 206 0.60 7.08 2.58
CA TRP A 206 -0.17 7.78 3.61
C TRP A 206 0.74 8.59 4.54
N ASP A 207 0.14 9.51 5.31
CA ASP A 207 0.83 10.34 6.29
C ASP A 207 1.72 11.41 5.62
N ARG A 208 3.02 11.26 5.61
CA ARG A 208 3.97 12.20 5.01
C ARG A 208 5.27 11.52 4.58
N VAL A 209 6.06 12.22 3.80
CA VAL A 209 7.42 11.81 3.48
C VAL A 209 8.31 11.92 4.73
N TYR A 210 9.15 10.91 4.97
CA TYR A 210 10.05 10.82 6.10
C TYR A 210 11.51 10.94 5.66
N ARG A 211 12.30 11.71 6.39
CA ARG A 211 13.75 11.68 6.30
C ARG A 211 14.32 10.51 7.09
N ARG A 212 15.61 10.16 6.89
CA ARG A 212 16.28 8.97 7.45
C ARG A 212 15.93 8.71 8.92
N GLU A 213 16.15 9.70 9.80
CA GLU A 213 15.94 9.54 11.24
C GLU A 213 14.47 9.38 11.59
N GLU A 214 13.62 10.13 10.91
CA GLU A 214 12.18 10.05 11.08
C GLU A 214 11.62 8.70 10.59
N MET A 215 12.13 8.16 9.47
CA MET A 215 11.78 6.83 8.96
C MET A 215 12.08 5.75 10.00
N SER A 216 13.29 5.75 10.57
CA SER A 216 13.69 4.77 11.58
C SER A 216 12.79 4.86 12.82
N SER A 217 12.46 6.07 13.26
CA SER A 217 11.52 6.28 14.38
C SER A 217 10.11 5.78 14.02
N ARG A 218 9.65 6.07 12.80
CA ARG A 218 8.31 5.65 12.33
C ARG A 218 8.19 4.13 12.23
N ILE A 219 9.21 3.46 11.70
CA ILE A 219 9.22 1.98 11.63
C ILE A 219 9.17 1.39 13.04
N ARG A 220 9.98 1.88 13.99
CA ARG A 220 9.93 1.39 15.40
C ARG A 220 8.56 1.59 16.02
N GLN A 221 7.88 2.72 15.78
CA GLN A 221 6.51 2.95 16.26
C GLN A 221 5.51 1.97 15.62
N ALA A 222 5.62 1.72 14.32
CA ALA A 222 4.79 0.76 13.62
C ALA A 222 5.01 -0.67 14.13
N GLU A 223 6.28 -1.07 14.33
CA GLU A 223 6.59 -2.38 14.94
C GLU A 223 6.03 -2.52 16.34
N ALA A 224 6.17 -1.50 17.19
CA ALA A 224 5.63 -1.51 18.55
C ALA A 224 4.10 -1.67 18.53
N LEU A 225 3.41 -0.93 17.66
CA LEU A 225 1.96 -1.04 17.48
C LEU A 225 1.55 -2.46 17.06
N LEU A 226 2.19 -3.02 16.03
CA LEU A 226 1.85 -4.36 15.52
C LEU A 226 2.21 -5.47 16.52
N ARG A 227 3.32 -5.36 17.26
CA ARG A 227 3.67 -6.31 18.33
C ARG A 227 2.69 -6.25 19.49
N SER A 228 2.25 -5.06 19.91
CA SER A 228 1.20 -4.91 20.92
C SER A 228 -0.10 -5.55 20.46
N LEU A 229 -0.48 -5.34 19.21
CA LEU A 229 -1.66 -5.94 18.63
C LEU A 229 -1.56 -7.47 18.58
N ASP A 230 -0.41 -8.01 18.15
CA ASP A 230 -0.16 -9.45 18.13
C ASP A 230 -0.28 -10.05 19.55
N SER A 231 0.34 -9.41 20.54
CA SER A 231 0.23 -9.82 21.95
C SER A 231 -1.22 -9.85 22.44
N CYS A 232 -2.01 -8.83 22.09
CA CYS A 232 -3.44 -8.78 22.45
C CYS A 232 -4.22 -9.91 21.75
N ILE A 233 -3.92 -10.20 20.48
CA ILE A 233 -4.51 -11.30 19.72
C ILE A 233 -4.18 -12.64 20.39
N GLN A 234 -2.90 -12.91 20.67
CA GLN A 234 -2.47 -14.16 21.32
C GLN A 234 -3.11 -14.34 22.69
N THR A 235 -3.18 -13.26 23.48
CA THR A 235 -3.86 -13.29 24.79
C THR A 235 -5.36 -13.61 24.61
N ALA A 236 -6.05 -12.95 23.69
CA ALA A 236 -7.47 -13.22 23.43
C ALA A 236 -7.72 -14.67 22.96
N LEU A 237 -6.79 -15.23 22.20
CA LEU A 237 -6.87 -16.62 21.72
C LEU A 237 -6.74 -17.61 22.89
N GLY A 238 -5.84 -17.36 23.84
CA GLY A 238 -5.65 -18.18 25.04
C GLY A 238 -6.80 -18.09 26.05
N ARG A 239 -7.67 -17.09 25.97
CA ARG A 239 -8.82 -16.89 26.87
C ARG A 239 -9.96 -17.85 26.52
N ALA A 240 -10.11 -18.92 27.28
CA ALA A 240 -11.19 -19.92 27.10
C ALA A 240 -12.56 -19.38 27.58
N ASP A 241 -12.57 -18.38 28.44
CA ASP A 241 -13.78 -17.70 28.93
C ASP A 241 -14.40 -16.72 27.92
N LEU A 242 -13.67 -16.34 26.86
CA LEU A 242 -14.18 -15.49 25.80
C LEU A 242 -14.68 -16.32 24.60
N LYS A 243 -15.90 -16.06 24.19
CA LYS A 243 -16.43 -16.69 22.95
C LYS A 243 -15.69 -16.18 21.73
N PRO A 244 -15.45 -17.06 20.73
CA PRO A 244 -14.89 -16.66 19.46
C PRO A 244 -15.74 -15.59 18.77
N GLY A 245 -15.08 -14.74 17.99
CA GLY A 245 -15.74 -13.66 17.28
C GLY A 245 -15.77 -12.35 18.10
N GLU A 246 -16.96 -11.81 18.35
CA GLU A 246 -17.10 -10.44 18.89
C GLU A 246 -16.55 -10.26 20.32
N GLU A 247 -16.62 -11.25 21.21
CA GLU A 247 -16.10 -11.12 22.56
C GLU A 247 -14.57 -10.99 22.55
N LYS A 248 -13.89 -11.82 21.74
CA LYS A 248 -12.43 -11.70 21.54
C LYS A 248 -12.04 -10.41 20.85
N LEU A 249 -12.82 -9.98 19.85
CA LEU A 249 -12.61 -8.69 19.19
C LEU A 249 -12.72 -7.53 20.16
N ASN A 250 -13.77 -7.51 21.01
CA ASN A 250 -13.96 -6.47 22.01
C ASN A 250 -12.83 -6.46 23.05
N TYR A 251 -12.35 -7.63 23.44
CA TYR A 251 -11.17 -7.75 24.32
C TYR A 251 -9.92 -7.14 23.66
N ILE A 252 -9.63 -7.47 22.40
CA ILE A 252 -8.49 -6.92 21.67
C ILE A 252 -8.63 -5.40 21.56
N CYS A 253 -9.79 -4.91 21.16
CA CYS A 253 -10.02 -3.47 21.03
C CYS A 253 -9.84 -2.76 22.39
N GLY A 254 -10.42 -3.28 23.47
CA GLY A 254 -10.27 -2.72 24.80
C GLY A 254 -8.82 -2.69 25.25
N SER A 255 -8.06 -3.76 25.01
CA SER A 255 -6.63 -3.84 25.34
C SER A 255 -5.77 -2.86 24.55
N MET A 256 -6.17 -2.55 23.31
CA MET A 256 -5.51 -1.57 22.45
C MET A 256 -5.99 -0.12 22.68
N GLY A 257 -6.97 0.10 23.57
CA GLY A 257 -7.60 1.41 23.77
C GLY A 257 -8.48 1.85 22.60
N TRP A 258 -8.94 0.94 21.76
CA TRP A 258 -9.78 1.22 20.60
C TRP A 258 -11.27 1.05 20.93
N ASN A 259 -12.10 1.92 20.38
CA ASN A 259 -13.55 1.73 20.48
C ASN A 259 -14.01 0.78 19.35
N PRO A 260 -14.61 -0.40 19.66
CA PRO A 260 -15.05 -1.38 18.68
C PRO A 260 -16.03 -0.84 17.63
N ALA A 261 -16.81 0.19 17.97
CA ALA A 261 -17.78 0.81 17.05
C ALA A 261 -17.11 1.61 15.92
N PHE A 262 -15.86 2.05 16.10
CA PHE A 262 -15.15 2.90 15.16
C PHE A 262 -13.99 2.19 14.45
N ILE A 263 -13.73 0.92 14.75
CA ILE A 263 -12.68 0.19 14.03
C ILE A 263 -13.04 0.02 12.56
N ASN A 264 -12.02 0.19 11.72
CA ASN A 264 -12.14 -0.02 10.28
C ASN A 264 -12.67 -1.45 9.97
N PRO A 265 -13.67 -1.62 9.09
CA PRO A 265 -14.21 -2.94 8.71
C PRO A 265 -13.15 -3.93 8.20
N LEU A 266 -12.09 -3.45 7.55
CA LEU A 266 -10.98 -4.30 7.10
C LEU A 266 -10.15 -4.82 8.27
N LEU A 267 -9.86 -3.97 9.26
CA LEU A 267 -9.21 -4.40 10.49
C LEU A 267 -10.09 -5.38 11.25
N LYS A 268 -11.40 -5.10 11.38
CA LYS A 268 -12.36 -6.04 12.00
C LYS A 268 -12.29 -7.41 11.34
N LYS A 269 -12.32 -7.46 10.00
CA LYS A 269 -12.21 -8.70 9.23
C LYS A 269 -10.88 -9.41 9.46
N ALA A 270 -9.76 -8.67 9.44
CA ALA A 270 -8.43 -9.23 9.69
C ALA A 270 -8.32 -9.85 11.10
N LEU A 271 -8.79 -9.14 12.13
CA LEU A 271 -8.79 -9.64 13.51
C LEU A 271 -9.67 -10.88 13.68
N LEU A 272 -10.87 -10.88 13.10
CA LEU A 272 -11.77 -12.05 13.15
C LEU A 272 -11.15 -13.26 12.43
N HIS A 273 -10.46 -13.05 11.32
CA HIS A 273 -9.74 -14.11 10.60
C HIS A 273 -8.60 -14.68 11.44
N GLN A 274 -7.78 -13.83 12.06
CA GLN A 274 -6.72 -14.26 12.98
C GLN A 274 -7.30 -15.08 14.16
N CYS A 275 -8.39 -14.62 14.74
CA CYS A 275 -9.09 -15.33 15.84
C CYS A 275 -9.69 -16.69 15.40
N SER A 276 -9.88 -16.92 14.10
CA SER A 276 -10.46 -18.16 13.54
C SER A 276 -9.39 -19.13 13.03
N ALA A 277 -8.29 -18.64 12.45
CA ALA A 277 -7.27 -19.44 11.77
C ALA A 277 -6.50 -20.39 12.71
N LEU A 278 -6.30 -20.01 13.98
CA LEU A 278 -5.57 -20.83 14.95
C LEU A 278 -6.34 -22.06 15.46
N ARG A 279 -7.64 -22.20 15.15
CA ARG A 279 -8.36 -23.45 15.42
C ARG A 279 -7.93 -24.61 14.52
N ASN A 280 -7.34 -24.32 13.34
CA ASN A 280 -6.96 -25.36 12.38
C ASN A 280 -5.54 -25.89 12.61
N ILE A 281 -4.75 -25.30 13.50
CA ILE A 281 -3.38 -25.76 13.82
C ILE A 281 -3.37 -26.65 15.09
N GLN A 282 -4.45 -26.62 15.87
CA GLN A 282 -4.59 -27.45 17.07
C GLN A 282 -5.48 -28.70 16.88
N ARG A 283 -5.83 -29.04 15.63
CA ARG A 283 -6.43 -30.31 15.22
C ARG A 283 -5.52 -31.02 14.24
#